data_ad6c5a782bd4b49517391657bc42630f
#
_entry.id   ad6c5a782bd4b49517391657bc42630f
#
_cell.length_a   1.000
_cell.length_b   1.000
_cell.length_c   1.000
_cell.angle_alpha   90.00
_cell.angle_beta   90.00
_cell.angle_gamma   90.00
#
_symmetry.space_group_name_H-M   'P 1'
#
loop_
_entity.id
_entity.type
_entity.pdbx_description
1 polymer ?
#
loop_
_entity_poly.entity_id
_entity_poly.type
_entity_poly.pdbx_seq_one_letter_code
_entity_poly.pdbx_strand_id
1 'polypeptide(L)'
;LDRFTLGSVSTKLIQQATCPVLVVKNEAVPVRRIALATDGSPASAKALEFVLTKFQSDRPTGKGRSAAIHVSVIHVTLRRPLAPFDIGTTIPWTQQRRLKVKEESRTLLDQSVQKLIEAGFRAKSVSRVGNPAEQIMEAASKQQADLIVMGAQGLGALDRFFLGSVSTRVVQYANGAVLVVR
;
A
#
# COMPACT_ATOMS: atom_id res chain seq x y z
N LEU A 1 6.00 22.47 -11.19
CA LEU A 1 6.05 21.49 -10.10
C LEU A 1 7.29 20.65 -10.29
N ASP A 2 8.34 20.98 -9.54
CA ASP A 2 9.60 20.24 -9.54
C ASP A 2 9.32 18.81 -9.08
N ARG A 3 9.45 17.86 -10.02
CA ARG A 3 9.38 16.44 -9.70
C ARG A 3 10.65 16.08 -8.96
N PHE A 4 10.54 15.86 -7.68
CA PHE A 4 11.65 15.34 -6.88
C PHE A 4 12.09 14.00 -7.46
N THR A 5 13.25 13.98 -8.12
CA THR A 5 13.81 12.76 -8.70
C THR A 5 14.77 12.15 -7.68
N LEU A 6 14.50 10.93 -7.25
CA LEU A 6 15.42 10.19 -6.38
C LEU A 6 16.74 9.97 -7.12
N GLY A 7 17.86 10.35 -6.47
CA GLY A 7 19.18 10.11 -7.00
C GLY A 7 19.50 8.61 -7.10
N SER A 8 20.49 8.27 -7.93
CA SER A 8 20.91 6.87 -8.15
C SER A 8 21.34 6.14 -6.88
N VAL A 9 21.99 6.83 -5.94
CA VAL A 9 22.43 6.27 -4.65
C VAL A 9 21.23 5.92 -3.79
N SER A 10 20.27 6.84 -3.62
CA SER A 10 19.03 6.59 -2.86
C SER A 10 18.22 5.43 -3.47
N THR A 11 18.15 5.37 -4.79
CA THR A 11 17.47 4.28 -5.50
C THR A 11 18.13 2.93 -5.22
N LYS A 12 19.47 2.84 -5.30
CA LYS A 12 20.21 1.61 -4.98
C LYS A 12 20.04 1.21 -3.51
N LEU A 13 20.09 2.16 -2.60
CA LEU A 13 19.91 1.91 -1.17
C LEU A 13 18.52 1.30 -0.91
N ILE A 14 17.47 1.88 -1.46
CA ILE A 14 16.10 1.36 -1.30
C ILE A 14 15.96 -0.02 -1.92
N GLN A 15 16.62 -0.28 -3.05
CA GLN A 15 16.58 -1.58 -3.71
C GLN A 15 17.29 -2.68 -2.92
N GLN A 16 18.37 -2.37 -2.24
CA GLN A 16 19.26 -3.34 -1.59
C GLN A 16 19.09 -3.43 -0.07
N ALA A 17 18.39 -2.49 0.55
CA ALA A 17 18.17 -2.51 2.00
C ALA A 17 17.47 -3.81 2.43
N THR A 18 17.92 -4.39 3.52
CA THR A 18 17.32 -5.59 4.15
C THR A 18 16.34 -5.25 5.28
N CYS A 19 16.25 -3.99 5.63
CA CYS A 19 15.36 -3.43 6.66
C CYS A 19 14.28 -2.52 6.04
N PRO A 20 13.25 -2.15 6.79
CA PRO A 20 12.29 -1.15 6.35
C PRO A 20 12.96 0.19 6.05
N VAL A 21 12.56 0.83 4.95
CA VAL A 21 13.13 2.10 4.48
C VAL A 21 12.04 3.16 4.41
N LEU A 22 12.25 4.26 5.13
CA LEU A 22 11.41 5.46 5.04
C LEU A 22 12.05 6.47 4.09
N VAL A 23 11.36 6.82 3.04
CA VAL A 23 11.74 7.88 2.10
C VAL A 23 10.92 9.11 2.40
N VAL A 24 11.58 10.20 2.78
CA VAL A 24 10.95 11.49 3.08
C VAL A 24 11.38 12.48 2.00
N LYS A 25 10.41 13.08 1.32
CA LYS A 25 10.67 14.02 0.20
C LYS A 25 10.43 15.47 0.57
N ASN A 26 9.64 15.72 1.59
CA ASN A 26 9.28 17.04 2.06
C ASN A 26 9.63 17.16 3.55
N GLU A 27 9.31 18.29 4.15
CA GLU A 27 9.45 18.47 5.60
C GLU A 27 8.69 17.37 6.35
N ALA A 28 9.31 16.88 7.42
CA ALA A 28 8.71 15.85 8.27
C ALA A 28 7.47 16.45 8.99
N VAL A 29 6.33 15.82 8.78
CA VAL A 29 5.08 16.15 9.48
C VAL A 29 4.67 15.00 10.40
N PRO A 30 3.97 15.28 11.51
CA PRO A 30 3.42 14.22 12.35
C PRO A 30 2.51 13.30 11.54
N VAL A 31 2.75 11.99 11.59
CA VAL A 31 1.93 11.00 10.88
C VAL A 31 0.60 10.81 11.60
N ARG A 32 -0.47 11.26 10.98
CA ARG A 32 -1.86 11.12 11.46
C ARG A 32 -2.74 10.34 10.51
N ARG A 33 -2.38 10.31 9.23
CA ARG A 33 -3.12 9.63 8.16
C ARG A 33 -2.18 8.73 7.38
N ILE A 34 -2.42 7.44 7.42
CA ILE A 34 -1.65 6.42 6.74
C ILE A 34 -2.46 5.85 5.57
N ALA A 35 -1.86 5.80 4.39
CA ALA A 35 -2.32 5.01 3.26
C ALA A 35 -1.56 3.68 3.25
N LEU A 36 -2.20 2.60 3.67
CA LEU A 36 -1.62 1.25 3.68
C LEU A 36 -2.01 0.49 2.43
N ALA A 37 -1.06 0.25 1.53
CA ALA A 37 -1.30 -0.53 0.32
C ALA A 37 -1.17 -2.03 0.59
N THR A 38 -2.16 -2.80 0.15
CA THR A 38 -2.16 -4.26 0.27
C THR A 38 -2.59 -4.95 -1.03
N ASP A 39 -1.93 -6.05 -1.35
CA ASP A 39 -2.26 -6.94 -2.47
C ASP A 39 -2.46 -8.39 -2.00
N GLY A 40 -2.44 -8.63 -0.69
CA GLY A 40 -2.53 -9.96 -0.09
C GLY A 40 -1.22 -10.74 -0.09
N SER A 41 -0.11 -10.16 -0.57
CA SER A 41 1.20 -10.79 -0.51
C SER A 41 1.75 -10.86 0.92
N PRO A 42 2.71 -11.76 1.21
CA PRO A 42 3.40 -11.79 2.50
C PRO A 42 4.08 -10.46 2.85
N ALA A 43 4.58 -9.73 1.85
CA ALA A 43 5.21 -8.43 2.08
C ALA A 43 4.17 -7.35 2.47
N SER A 44 2.98 -7.36 1.89
CA SER A 44 1.91 -6.47 2.30
C SER A 44 1.36 -6.81 3.68
N ALA A 45 1.35 -8.10 4.06
CA ALA A 45 1.01 -8.52 5.42
C ALA A 45 2.03 -8.00 6.45
N LYS A 46 3.34 -8.06 6.15
CA LYS A 46 4.39 -7.45 6.99
C LYS A 46 4.22 -5.93 7.10
N ALA A 47 3.79 -5.26 6.04
CA ALA A 47 3.51 -3.83 6.08
C ALA A 47 2.36 -3.49 7.04
N LEU A 48 1.29 -4.28 7.05
CA LEU A 48 0.20 -4.16 8.02
C LEU A 48 0.71 -4.39 9.46
N GLU A 49 1.48 -5.45 9.69
CA GLU A 49 2.05 -5.76 11.00
C GLU A 49 2.99 -4.66 11.49
N PHE A 50 3.79 -4.07 10.60
CA PHE A 50 4.62 -2.93 10.92
C PHE A 50 3.78 -1.74 11.40
N VAL A 51 2.67 -1.43 10.74
CA VAL A 51 1.75 -0.37 11.19
C VAL A 51 1.19 -0.70 12.58
N LEU A 52 0.72 -1.92 12.79
CA LEU A 52 0.16 -2.36 14.06
C LEU A 52 1.15 -2.29 15.23
N THR A 53 2.44 -2.52 14.98
CA THR A 53 3.47 -2.61 16.02
C THR A 53 4.23 -1.31 16.24
N LYS A 54 4.43 -0.49 15.21
CA LYS A 54 5.28 0.71 15.27
C LYS A 54 4.50 2.01 15.35
N PHE A 55 3.28 2.05 14.82
CA PHE A 55 2.38 3.18 14.94
C PHE A 55 1.32 2.85 16.00
N GLN A 56 1.71 2.89 17.26
CA GLN A 56 0.75 2.69 18.31
C GLN A 56 -0.26 3.85 18.27
N SER A 57 -1.53 3.52 18.01
CA SER A 57 -2.60 4.44 18.35
C SER A 57 -2.52 4.63 19.85
N ASP A 58 -2.24 5.85 20.31
CA ASP A 58 -2.28 6.15 21.73
C ASP A 58 -3.65 5.72 22.25
N ARG A 59 -3.68 4.57 22.94
CA ARG A 59 -4.84 4.23 23.77
C ARG A 59 -5.01 5.42 24.71
N PRO A 60 -6.23 5.94 24.90
CA PRO A 60 -6.44 7.04 25.82
C PRO A 60 -6.11 6.58 27.24
N THR A 61 -4.83 6.63 27.60
CA THR A 61 -4.38 6.60 28.98
C THR A 61 -4.62 7.99 29.53
N GLY A 62 -5.76 8.17 30.16
CA GLY A 62 -6.28 9.31 30.85
C GLY A 62 -5.50 10.63 30.73
N LYS A 63 -6.15 11.70 30.24
CA LYS A 63 -5.71 13.11 30.25
C LYS A 63 -4.77 13.55 29.11
N GLY A 64 -5.11 13.25 27.88
CA GLY A 64 -4.56 13.89 26.70
C GLY A 64 -5.22 13.32 25.46
N ARG A 65 -5.95 14.14 24.68
CA ARG A 65 -6.53 13.73 23.41
C ARG A 65 -5.40 13.51 22.39
N SER A 66 -4.73 12.35 22.44
CA SER A 66 -3.93 11.92 21.32
C SER A 66 -4.89 11.59 20.16
N ALA A 67 -4.73 12.28 19.06
CA ALA A 67 -5.62 12.08 17.91
C ALA A 67 -5.35 10.70 17.32
N ALA A 68 -6.36 9.82 17.34
CA ALA A 68 -6.26 8.50 16.76
C ALA A 68 -5.75 8.55 15.31
N ILE A 69 -4.76 7.71 14.98
CA ILE A 69 -4.23 7.60 13.63
C ILE A 69 -5.31 7.00 12.71
N HIS A 70 -5.51 7.64 11.56
CA HIS A 70 -6.43 7.19 10.52
C HIS A 70 -5.68 6.34 9.50
N VAL A 71 -6.13 5.13 9.25
CA VAL A 71 -5.52 4.22 8.26
C VAL A 71 -6.52 3.94 7.13
N SER A 72 -6.15 4.28 5.91
CA SER A 72 -6.87 3.90 4.70
C SER A 72 -6.18 2.69 4.08
N VAL A 73 -6.80 1.51 4.17
CA VAL A 73 -6.28 0.27 3.57
C VAL A 73 -6.68 0.26 2.10
N ILE A 74 -5.69 0.32 1.22
CA ILE A 74 -5.89 0.46 -0.23
C ILE A 74 -5.56 -0.86 -0.91
N HIS A 75 -6.52 -1.41 -1.64
CA HIS A 75 -6.32 -2.54 -2.55
C HIS A 75 -6.66 -2.13 -3.98
N VAL A 76 -5.78 -2.48 -4.93
CA VAL A 76 -5.96 -2.16 -6.34
C VAL A 76 -6.07 -3.43 -7.16
N THR A 77 -7.21 -3.61 -7.81
CA THR A 77 -7.40 -4.68 -8.79
C THR A 77 -6.89 -4.21 -10.16
N LEU A 78 -6.01 -4.98 -10.77
CA LEU A 78 -5.52 -4.70 -12.11
C LEU A 78 -6.68 -4.69 -13.13
N ARG A 79 -6.77 -3.61 -13.90
CA ARG A 79 -7.63 -3.59 -15.08
C ARG A 79 -6.92 -4.38 -16.19
N ARG A 80 -7.25 -5.67 -16.35
CA ARG A 80 -6.80 -6.39 -17.54
C ARG A 80 -7.54 -5.85 -18.75
N PRO A 81 -6.84 -5.41 -19.82
CA PRO A 81 -7.47 -5.17 -21.10
C PRO A 81 -8.15 -6.50 -21.52
N LEU A 82 -9.34 -6.42 -22.08
CA LEU A 82 -9.88 -7.52 -22.88
C LEU A 82 -8.90 -7.66 -24.06
N ALA A 83 -8.06 -8.68 -24.03
CA ALA A 83 -7.21 -9.00 -25.17
C ALA A 83 -8.15 -9.37 -26.34
N PRO A 84 -8.10 -8.68 -27.49
CA PRO A 84 -8.97 -8.99 -28.61
C PRO A 84 -8.70 -10.36 -29.25
N PHE A 85 -7.58 -10.99 -28.93
CA PHE A 85 -7.12 -12.25 -29.50
C PHE A 85 -6.37 -13.09 -28.48
N ASP A 86 -7.07 -13.85 -27.63
CA ASP A 86 -6.55 -15.11 -27.11
C ASP A 86 -6.96 -16.24 -28.06
N ILE A 87 -6.21 -16.34 -29.17
CA ILE A 87 -6.27 -17.51 -30.07
C ILE A 87 -5.60 -18.66 -29.30
N GLY A 88 -6.38 -19.48 -28.61
CA GLY A 88 -5.93 -20.77 -28.10
C GLY A 88 -6.18 -21.11 -26.65
N THR A 89 -6.48 -20.16 -25.77
CA THR A 89 -6.87 -20.47 -24.37
C THR A 89 -8.00 -19.55 -23.91
N THR A 90 -9.14 -19.72 -24.51
CA THR A 90 -10.40 -19.08 -24.07
C THR A 90 -10.87 -19.74 -22.78
N ILE A 91 -10.29 -19.32 -21.65
CA ILE A 91 -11.07 -19.34 -20.42
C ILE A 91 -11.77 -17.98 -20.40
N PRO A 92 -13.05 -17.91 -20.71
CA PRO A 92 -13.79 -16.66 -20.63
C PRO A 92 -13.59 -16.09 -19.23
N TRP A 93 -13.30 -14.80 -19.11
CA TRP A 93 -13.49 -14.09 -17.86
C TRP A 93 -14.97 -14.16 -17.51
N THR A 94 -15.38 -15.30 -17.00
CA THR A 94 -16.74 -15.54 -16.61
C THR A 94 -17.10 -14.55 -15.52
N GLN A 95 -18.33 -14.10 -15.53
CA GLN A 95 -18.90 -13.26 -14.47
C GLN A 95 -18.56 -13.82 -13.08
N GLN A 96 -18.53 -15.13 -12.95
CA GLN A 96 -18.12 -15.87 -11.76
C GLN A 96 -16.70 -15.56 -11.29
N ARG A 97 -15.73 -15.46 -12.19
CA ARG A 97 -14.33 -15.15 -11.83
C ARG A 97 -14.17 -13.69 -11.38
N ARG A 98 -14.92 -12.78 -11.99
CA ARG A 98 -14.97 -11.37 -11.54
C ARG A 98 -15.56 -11.25 -10.14
N LEU A 99 -16.61 -11.98 -9.85
CA LEU A 99 -17.26 -12.00 -8.53
C LEU A 99 -16.27 -12.58 -7.48
N LYS A 100 -15.60 -13.68 -7.80
CA LYS A 100 -14.60 -14.29 -6.90
C LYS A 100 -13.46 -13.34 -6.56
N VAL A 101 -12.84 -12.69 -7.56
CA VAL A 101 -11.77 -11.71 -7.33
C VAL A 101 -12.26 -10.53 -6.49
N LYS A 102 -13.48 -10.07 -6.72
CA LYS A 102 -14.09 -8.99 -5.91
C LYS A 102 -14.31 -9.42 -4.46
N GLU A 103 -14.78 -10.65 -4.24
CA GLU A 103 -14.99 -11.22 -2.91
C GLU A 103 -13.67 -11.41 -2.16
N GLU A 104 -12.64 -11.97 -2.80
CA GLU A 104 -11.29 -12.11 -2.23
C GLU A 104 -10.70 -10.76 -1.84
N SER A 105 -10.82 -9.76 -2.72
CA SER A 105 -10.38 -8.39 -2.44
C SER A 105 -11.11 -7.76 -1.26
N ARG A 106 -12.41 -7.99 -1.15
CA ARG A 106 -13.25 -7.51 -0.05
C ARG A 106 -12.84 -8.16 1.27
N THR A 107 -12.72 -9.48 1.29
CA THR A 107 -12.29 -10.24 2.47
C THR A 107 -10.93 -9.78 2.98
N LEU A 108 -9.95 -9.58 2.07
CA LEU A 108 -8.64 -9.07 2.42
C LEU A 108 -8.71 -7.68 3.07
N LEU A 109 -9.49 -6.78 2.49
CA LEU A 109 -9.69 -5.44 3.02
C LEU A 109 -10.37 -5.44 4.38
N ASP A 110 -11.45 -6.20 4.51
CA ASP A 110 -12.24 -6.27 5.75
C ASP A 110 -11.41 -6.86 6.90
N GLN A 111 -10.64 -7.92 6.67
CA GLN A 111 -9.72 -8.50 7.66
C GLN A 111 -8.63 -7.50 8.07
N SER A 112 -8.06 -6.76 7.13
CA SER A 112 -7.01 -5.78 7.44
C SER A 112 -7.56 -4.60 8.24
N VAL A 113 -8.74 -4.11 7.89
CA VAL A 113 -9.44 -3.03 8.60
C VAL A 113 -9.82 -3.47 10.01
N GLN A 114 -10.33 -4.69 10.16
CA GLN A 114 -10.72 -5.22 11.46
C GLN A 114 -9.53 -5.28 12.44
N LYS A 115 -8.38 -5.81 11.99
CA LYS A 115 -7.16 -5.85 12.81
C LYS A 115 -6.70 -4.46 13.26
N LEU A 116 -6.80 -3.47 12.38
CA LEU A 116 -6.45 -2.09 12.72
C LEU A 116 -7.42 -1.47 13.74
N ILE A 117 -8.71 -1.73 13.60
CA ILE A 117 -9.73 -1.24 14.55
C ILE A 117 -9.50 -1.87 15.94
N GLU A 118 -9.24 -3.18 16.00
CA GLU A 118 -8.93 -3.90 17.24
C GLU A 118 -7.66 -3.37 17.93
N ALA A 119 -6.69 -2.90 17.14
CA ALA A 119 -5.48 -2.25 17.65
C ALA A 119 -5.69 -0.76 18.02
N GLY A 120 -6.91 -0.21 17.86
CA GLY A 120 -7.25 1.16 18.26
C GLY A 120 -7.09 2.22 17.18
N PHE A 121 -6.82 1.85 15.93
CA PHE A 121 -6.78 2.79 14.81
C PHE A 121 -8.19 3.12 14.30
N ARG A 122 -8.34 4.27 13.66
CA ARG A 122 -9.50 4.55 12.82
C ARG A 122 -9.21 4.06 11.40
N ALA A 123 -9.76 2.93 11.01
CA ALA A 123 -9.46 2.30 9.73
C ALA A 123 -10.67 2.26 8.80
N LYS A 124 -10.39 2.34 7.49
CA LYS A 124 -11.37 2.13 6.41
C LYS A 124 -10.74 1.47 5.21
N SER A 125 -11.56 0.76 4.41
CA SER A 125 -11.15 0.15 3.17
C SER A 125 -11.30 1.10 1.98
N VAL A 126 -10.38 0.99 1.02
CA VAL A 126 -10.40 1.74 -0.25
C VAL A 126 -10.08 0.76 -1.38
N SER A 127 -11.09 0.34 -2.14
CA SER A 127 -10.91 -0.48 -3.33
C SER A 127 -10.78 0.40 -4.58
N ARG A 128 -9.82 0.07 -5.45
CA ARG A 128 -9.55 0.76 -6.72
C ARG A 128 -9.37 -0.24 -7.85
N VAL A 129 -9.53 0.22 -9.08
CA VAL A 129 -9.28 -0.57 -10.29
C VAL A 129 -8.39 0.24 -11.23
N GLY A 130 -7.29 -0.34 -11.70
CA GLY A 130 -6.38 0.35 -12.63
C GLY A 130 -4.92 -0.03 -12.45
N ASN A 131 -4.01 0.90 -12.80
CA ASN A 131 -2.58 0.76 -12.54
C ASN A 131 -2.31 0.87 -11.03
N PRO A 132 -1.71 -0.14 -10.39
CA PRO A 132 -1.56 -0.13 -8.94
C PRO A 132 -0.81 1.07 -8.40
N ALA A 133 0.33 1.43 -8.98
CA ALA A 133 1.12 2.55 -8.48
C ALA A 133 0.36 3.89 -8.57
N GLU A 134 -0.31 4.14 -9.69
CA GLU A 134 -1.09 5.34 -9.92
C GLU A 134 -2.28 5.41 -8.96
N GLN A 135 -3.02 4.31 -8.84
CA GLN A 135 -4.21 4.25 -8.00
C GLN A 135 -3.87 4.33 -6.49
N ILE A 136 -2.73 3.79 -6.05
CA ILE A 136 -2.25 3.96 -4.67
C ILE A 136 -1.93 5.43 -4.41
N MET A 137 -1.17 6.09 -5.27
CA MET A 137 -0.80 7.50 -5.11
C MET A 137 -2.02 8.43 -5.15
N GLU A 138 -2.94 8.18 -6.09
CA GLU A 138 -4.19 8.94 -6.18
C GLU A 138 -5.07 8.76 -4.94
N ALA A 139 -5.22 7.52 -4.46
CA ALA A 139 -5.98 7.25 -3.26
C ALA A 139 -5.34 7.88 -2.03
N ALA A 140 -4.00 7.79 -1.87
CA ALA A 140 -3.27 8.44 -0.79
C ALA A 140 -3.48 9.96 -0.78
N SER A 141 -3.39 10.60 -1.94
CA SER A 141 -3.66 12.03 -2.10
C SER A 141 -5.09 12.40 -1.72
N LYS A 142 -6.10 11.66 -2.22
CA LYS A 142 -7.52 11.87 -1.88
C LYS A 142 -7.82 11.70 -0.39
N GLN A 143 -7.09 10.82 0.29
CA GLN A 143 -7.19 10.61 1.73
C GLN A 143 -6.31 11.58 2.52
N GLN A 144 -5.57 12.47 1.84
CA GLN A 144 -4.61 13.39 2.45
C GLN A 144 -3.63 12.65 3.36
N ALA A 145 -3.11 11.53 2.89
CA ALA A 145 -2.21 10.70 3.67
C ALA A 145 -0.86 11.40 3.87
N ASP A 146 -0.38 11.40 5.11
CA ASP A 146 0.94 11.91 5.49
C ASP A 146 2.03 10.90 5.14
N LEU A 147 1.65 9.59 5.12
CA LEU A 147 2.55 8.48 4.88
C LEU A 147 1.87 7.39 4.03
N ILE A 148 2.55 6.94 2.99
CA ILE A 148 2.20 5.70 2.28
C ILE A 148 3.04 4.56 2.88
N VAL A 149 2.40 3.47 3.31
CA VAL A 149 3.07 2.25 3.79
C VAL A 149 2.75 1.11 2.85
N MET A 150 3.76 0.37 2.43
CA MET A 150 3.59 -0.77 1.52
C MET A 150 4.69 -1.81 1.69
N GLY A 151 4.42 -3.02 1.25
CA GLY A 151 5.44 -4.07 1.15
C GLY A 151 6.46 -3.77 0.04
N ALA A 152 7.68 -4.26 0.20
CA ALA A 152 8.72 -4.09 -0.81
C ALA A 152 8.38 -4.81 -2.12
N GLN A 153 7.61 -5.90 -2.06
CA GLN A 153 7.28 -6.77 -3.18
C GLN A 153 5.79 -7.11 -3.18
N GLY A 154 5.26 -7.47 -4.35
CA GLY A 154 3.89 -7.97 -4.49
C GLY A 154 3.85 -9.46 -4.87
N LEU A 155 2.66 -9.95 -5.22
CA LEU A 155 2.39 -11.36 -5.54
C LEU A 155 3.21 -11.95 -6.70
N GLY A 156 3.77 -11.13 -7.59
CA GLY A 156 4.54 -11.58 -8.76
C GLY A 156 6.06 -11.55 -8.60
N ALA A 157 6.60 -11.33 -7.40
CA ALA A 157 8.03 -11.18 -7.21
C ALA A 157 8.72 -12.55 -7.11
N LEU A 158 9.65 -12.81 -8.03
CA LEU A 158 10.47 -14.03 -8.07
C LEU A 158 11.72 -13.94 -7.20
N ASP A 159 12.18 -12.74 -6.87
CA ASP A 159 13.43 -12.54 -6.16
C ASP A 159 13.25 -11.66 -4.92
N ARG A 160 13.63 -12.19 -3.75
CA ARG A 160 13.42 -11.56 -2.43
C ARG A 160 14.28 -10.31 -2.19
N PHE A 161 15.26 -10.05 -3.03
CA PHE A 161 16.23 -8.95 -2.85
C PHE A 161 15.88 -7.68 -3.62
N PHE A 162 14.92 -7.73 -4.55
CA PHE A 162 14.57 -6.59 -5.37
C PHE A 162 13.27 -5.90 -4.92
N LEU A 163 13.24 -4.59 -5.09
CA LEU A 163 12.03 -3.79 -4.92
C LEU A 163 11.07 -4.08 -6.09
N GLY A 164 9.80 -4.36 -5.78
CA GLY A 164 8.78 -4.59 -6.80
C GLY A 164 8.51 -3.36 -7.66
N SER A 165 8.00 -3.57 -8.87
CA SER A 165 7.73 -2.48 -9.84
C SER A 165 6.74 -1.43 -9.30
N VAL A 166 5.74 -1.85 -8.54
CA VAL A 166 4.76 -0.94 -7.91
C VAL A 166 5.44 -0.09 -6.84
N SER A 167 6.19 -0.74 -5.93
CA SER A 167 6.91 -0.05 -4.85
C SER A 167 7.94 0.92 -5.38
N THR A 168 8.70 0.54 -6.42
CA THR A 168 9.65 1.41 -7.10
C THR A 168 8.95 2.66 -7.64
N ARG A 169 7.82 2.50 -8.35
CA ARG A 169 7.08 3.63 -8.91
C ARG A 169 6.49 4.53 -7.83
N VAL A 170 5.90 3.96 -6.78
CA VAL A 170 5.34 4.75 -5.67
C VAL A 170 6.44 5.55 -4.97
N VAL A 171 7.57 4.91 -4.65
CA VAL A 171 8.73 5.60 -4.06
C VAL A 171 9.24 6.72 -4.95
N GLN A 172 9.29 6.51 -6.26
CA GLN A 172 9.80 7.50 -7.20
C GLN A 172 8.85 8.69 -7.39
N TYR A 173 7.54 8.45 -7.48
CA TYR A 173 6.57 9.44 -7.93
C TYR A 173 5.58 9.96 -6.87
N ALA A 174 5.52 9.36 -5.68
CA ALA A 174 4.68 9.89 -4.61
C ALA A 174 5.17 11.28 -4.16
N ASN A 175 4.23 12.17 -3.86
CA ASN A 175 4.54 13.53 -3.41
C ASN A 175 4.87 13.63 -1.90
N GLY A 176 4.62 12.56 -1.14
CA GLY A 176 4.81 12.52 0.31
C GLY A 176 5.81 11.45 0.77
N ALA A 177 5.83 11.20 2.07
CA ALA A 177 6.64 10.15 2.65
C ALA A 177 6.15 8.75 2.26
N VAL A 178 7.10 7.82 2.00
CA VAL A 178 6.82 6.42 1.66
C VAL A 178 7.65 5.50 2.53
N LEU A 179 7.01 4.60 3.25
CA LEU A 179 7.64 3.53 4.02
C LEU A 179 7.50 2.22 3.26
N VAL A 180 8.63 1.62 2.92
CA VAL A 180 8.72 0.30 2.28
C VAL A 180 9.15 -0.71 3.33
N VAL A 181 8.30 -1.72 3.60
CA VAL A 181 8.54 -2.78 4.58
C VAL A 181 8.99 -4.07 3.87
N ARG A 182 9.99 -4.75 4.43
CA ARG A 182 10.61 -5.97 3.87
C ARG A 182 10.35 -7.23 4.68
#